data_c515c729052f51b649c8136224f66090
#
_entry.id   c515c729052f51b649c8136224f66090
#
_cell.length_a   1.000
_cell.length_b   1.000
_cell.length_c   1.000
_cell.angle_alpha   90.00
_cell.angle_beta   90.00
_cell.angle_gamma   90.00
#
_symmetry.space_group_name_H-M   'P 1'
#
loop_
_entity.id
_entity.type
_entity.pdbx_description
1 polymer ?
#
loop_
_entity_poly.entity_id
_entity_poly.type
_entity_poly.pdbx_seq_one_letter_code
_entity_poly.pdbx_strand_id
1 'polypeptide(L)'
;MNHASIVSSADGRQEWPTVADYRSFTHIKHTLELEACRQNGPLPDGAIPLAAVVRNERVLIEPFLNHYRRLGIGRFLIVDNGSDDGTFEYLAEAPDVDLWRTDASYRKAGFGAYWQDGLLSKYAPNRWVMYADVDEFLVFCGMEKGLGSLIESLARRGLSRLFAPLLDVYSQTSIDRTVIGPEQHPLEVCRWFDADGERYEDGLRGVSVKGGVRRRLFFEDHGSSPELAKYPLVFYDDETALVTSHFPEPGRKNFGAIPHGRLMHAKFISNLNSKIELALRTGQHWKDSLEYRQYQNTLSKEQDFTPYYGGSAEYTGPHSLVSAGFMQDIFSNET
;
A
#
# COMPACT_ATOMS: atom_id res chain seq x y z
N MET A 1 -15.54 -10.33 11.53
CA MET A 1 -15.65 -11.58 10.76
C MET A 1 -16.30 -11.24 9.44
N ASN A 2 -15.52 -11.16 8.39
CA ASN A 2 -15.95 -11.28 7.00
C ASN A 2 -14.68 -11.59 6.20
N HIS A 3 -14.07 -12.71 6.56
CA HIS A 3 -13.16 -13.39 5.67
C HIS A 3 -14.04 -14.01 4.58
N ALA A 4 -13.63 -13.89 3.32
CA ALA A 4 -14.21 -14.69 2.25
C ALA A 4 -14.34 -16.12 2.79
N SER A 5 -15.57 -16.59 2.95
CA SER A 5 -15.86 -17.85 3.60
C SER A 5 -15.17 -18.94 2.78
N ILE A 6 -14.23 -19.65 3.39
CA ILE A 6 -13.67 -20.86 2.79
C ILE A 6 -14.85 -21.78 2.58
N VAL A 7 -15.19 -22.07 1.33
CA VAL A 7 -16.21 -23.07 0.99
C VAL A 7 -15.53 -24.42 1.16
N SER A 8 -15.93 -25.20 2.14
CA SER A 8 -15.47 -26.58 2.24
C SER A 8 -16.18 -27.39 1.15
N SER A 9 -15.41 -27.95 0.22
CA SER A 9 -15.91 -28.95 -0.72
C SER A 9 -16.35 -30.22 0.01
N ALA A 10 -17.23 -31.01 -0.61
CA ALA A 10 -17.76 -32.26 -0.06
C ALA A 10 -16.67 -33.30 0.26
N ASP A 11 -15.44 -33.11 -0.21
CA ASP A 11 -14.27 -33.97 0.03
C ASP A 11 -13.25 -33.38 1.04
N GLY A 12 -13.62 -32.30 1.74
CA GLY A 12 -12.80 -31.70 2.80
C GLY A 12 -11.62 -30.87 2.31
N ARG A 13 -11.48 -30.60 1.00
CA ARG A 13 -10.48 -29.67 0.48
C ARG A 13 -10.96 -28.24 0.67
N GLN A 14 -10.08 -27.37 1.12
CA GLN A 14 -10.29 -25.93 1.15
C GLN A 14 -10.20 -25.38 -0.28
N GLU A 15 -11.33 -25.17 -0.92
CA GLU A 15 -11.38 -24.45 -2.18
C GLU A 15 -11.48 -22.95 -1.91
N TRP A 16 -10.54 -22.20 -2.47
CA TRP A 16 -10.58 -20.75 -2.44
C TRP A 16 -11.62 -20.28 -3.46
N PRO A 17 -12.43 -19.26 -3.12
CA PRO A 17 -13.35 -18.69 -4.11
C PRO A 17 -12.55 -18.21 -5.33
N THR A 18 -13.12 -18.46 -6.50
CA THR A 18 -12.52 -17.97 -7.75
C THR A 18 -12.62 -16.45 -7.84
N VAL A 19 -11.83 -15.83 -8.71
CA VAL A 19 -11.94 -14.38 -8.99
C VAL A 19 -13.35 -14.02 -9.45
N ALA A 20 -14.01 -14.90 -10.22
CA ALA A 20 -15.41 -14.72 -10.62
C ALA A 20 -16.37 -14.69 -9.42
N ASP A 21 -16.14 -15.55 -8.42
CA ASP A 21 -16.93 -15.54 -7.19
C ASP A 21 -16.73 -14.23 -6.41
N TYR A 22 -15.48 -13.76 -6.26
CA TYR A 22 -15.20 -12.46 -5.63
C TYR A 22 -15.92 -11.34 -6.37
N ARG A 23 -15.79 -11.26 -7.69
CA ARG A 23 -16.40 -10.22 -8.50
C ARG A 23 -17.92 -10.25 -8.47
N SER A 24 -18.55 -11.42 -8.48
CA SER A 24 -20.01 -11.52 -8.45
C SER A 24 -20.64 -11.01 -7.16
N PHE A 25 -19.97 -11.17 -6.02
CA PHE A 25 -20.50 -10.77 -4.70
C PHE A 25 -20.12 -9.34 -4.29
N THR A 26 -18.98 -8.82 -4.74
CA THR A 26 -18.39 -7.59 -4.21
C THR A 26 -18.41 -6.42 -5.17
N HIS A 27 -18.20 -6.65 -6.47
CA HIS A 27 -17.95 -5.59 -7.44
C HIS A 27 -19.13 -4.71 -7.77
N ILE A 28 -20.29 -5.31 -8.10
CA ILE A 28 -21.44 -4.53 -8.59
C ILE A 28 -21.92 -3.58 -7.49
N LYS A 29 -22.05 -4.07 -6.27
CA LYS A 29 -22.56 -3.26 -5.16
C LYS A 29 -21.65 -2.10 -4.79
N HIS A 30 -20.35 -2.35 -4.67
CA HIS A 30 -19.39 -1.33 -4.18
C HIS A 30 -19.00 -0.32 -5.25
N THR A 31 -19.02 -0.69 -6.54
CA THR A 31 -18.78 0.27 -7.62
C THR A 31 -19.94 1.25 -7.81
N LEU A 32 -21.18 0.83 -7.51
CA LEU A 32 -22.36 1.70 -7.55
C LEU A 32 -22.35 2.77 -6.43
N GLU A 33 -21.56 2.59 -5.39
CA GLU A 33 -21.38 3.56 -4.30
C GLU A 33 -20.44 4.72 -4.67
N LEU A 34 -19.77 4.66 -5.85
CA LEU A 34 -18.81 5.66 -6.29
C LEU A 34 -19.47 6.71 -7.18
N GLU A 35 -19.45 7.96 -6.75
CA GLU A 35 -19.81 9.11 -7.56
C GLU A 35 -18.60 9.57 -8.38
N ALA A 36 -18.71 9.54 -9.71
CA ALA A 36 -17.66 10.02 -10.59
C ALA A 36 -17.63 11.55 -10.62
N CYS A 37 -16.55 12.15 -10.11
CA CYS A 37 -16.38 13.60 -10.06
C CYS A 37 -15.56 14.12 -11.25
N ARG A 38 -14.58 13.35 -11.70
CA ARG A 38 -13.74 13.66 -12.87
C ARG A 38 -13.28 12.40 -13.56
N GLN A 39 -13.35 12.41 -14.89
CA GLN A 39 -12.83 11.32 -15.74
C GLN A 39 -12.16 11.90 -16.98
N ASN A 40 -10.95 11.45 -17.26
CA ASN A 40 -10.13 11.94 -18.37
C ASN A 40 -10.21 11.06 -19.63
N GLY A 41 -11.24 10.21 -19.73
CA GLY A 41 -11.43 9.29 -20.85
C GLY A 41 -10.58 8.00 -20.75
N PRO A 42 -10.49 7.24 -21.86
CA PRO A 42 -9.78 5.96 -21.87
C PRO A 42 -8.30 6.11 -21.49
N LEU A 43 -7.77 5.06 -20.85
CA LEU A 43 -6.34 5.00 -20.58
C LEU A 43 -5.56 4.83 -21.87
N PRO A 44 -4.48 5.58 -22.08
CA PRO A 44 -3.60 5.37 -23.24
C PRO A 44 -3.03 3.94 -23.28
N ASP A 45 -2.71 3.46 -24.47
CA ASP A 45 -2.03 2.19 -24.64
C ASP A 45 -0.67 2.21 -23.93
N GLY A 46 -0.36 1.12 -23.23
CA GLY A 46 0.88 1.00 -22.45
C GLY A 46 0.92 1.85 -21.17
N ALA A 47 -0.08 2.67 -20.88
CA ALA A 47 -0.14 3.40 -19.61
C ALA A 47 -0.27 2.44 -18.40
N ILE A 48 0.50 2.73 -17.37
CA ILE A 48 0.42 2.05 -16.07
C ILE A 48 -0.42 2.95 -15.16
N PRO A 49 -1.67 2.60 -14.83
CA PRO A 49 -2.46 3.35 -13.87
C PRO A 49 -2.12 2.97 -12.45
N LEU A 50 -2.34 3.91 -11.51
CA LEU A 50 -2.28 3.66 -10.09
C LEU A 50 -3.65 3.89 -9.45
N ALA A 51 -4.16 2.89 -8.72
CA ALA A 51 -5.39 2.99 -7.95
C ALA A 51 -5.09 3.26 -6.47
N ALA A 52 -5.77 4.23 -5.86
CA ALA A 52 -5.66 4.52 -4.43
C ALA A 52 -7.00 4.95 -3.83
N VAL A 53 -7.16 4.72 -2.53
CA VAL A 53 -8.27 5.25 -1.73
C VAL A 53 -7.71 6.23 -0.71
N VAL A 54 -8.29 7.41 -0.63
CA VAL A 54 -7.78 8.49 0.21
C VAL A 54 -8.83 8.99 1.19
N ARG A 55 -8.37 9.45 2.36
CA ARG A 55 -9.15 10.24 3.29
C ARG A 55 -8.24 11.09 4.15
N ASN A 56 -8.36 12.41 4.03
CA ASN A 56 -7.58 13.39 4.81
C ASN A 56 -6.05 13.17 4.65
N GLU A 57 -5.59 13.19 3.41
CA GLU A 57 -4.20 12.98 3.04
C GLU A 57 -3.53 14.23 2.44
N ARG A 58 -4.02 15.43 2.77
CA ARG A 58 -3.52 16.68 2.16
C ARG A 58 -2.00 16.87 2.29
N VAL A 59 -1.42 16.37 3.36
CA VAL A 59 0.04 16.45 3.62
C VAL A 59 0.84 15.58 2.66
N LEU A 60 0.33 14.39 2.31
CA LEU A 60 1.08 13.38 1.56
C LEU A 60 0.63 13.23 0.10
N ILE A 61 -0.56 13.72 -0.26
CA ILE A 61 -1.12 13.48 -1.60
C ILE A 61 -0.25 14.07 -2.72
N GLU A 62 0.29 15.27 -2.54
CA GLU A 62 1.14 15.90 -3.54
C GLU A 62 2.49 15.17 -3.72
N PRO A 63 3.30 14.91 -2.67
CA PRO A 63 4.50 14.10 -2.81
C PRO A 63 4.22 12.68 -3.32
N PHE A 64 3.08 12.06 -2.98
CA PHE A 64 2.65 10.77 -3.50
C PHE A 64 2.45 10.82 -5.03
N LEU A 65 1.63 11.72 -5.53
CA LEU A 65 1.43 11.85 -6.97
C LEU A 65 2.75 12.14 -7.69
N ASN A 66 3.57 13.05 -7.16
CA ASN A 66 4.86 13.42 -7.76
C ASN A 66 5.88 12.27 -7.76
N HIS A 67 5.89 11.44 -6.72
CA HIS A 67 6.73 10.25 -6.66
C HIS A 67 6.37 9.27 -7.78
N TYR A 68 5.10 8.94 -7.93
CA TYR A 68 4.66 7.95 -8.90
C TYR A 68 4.65 8.47 -10.35
N ARG A 69 4.46 9.78 -10.57
CA ARG A 69 4.71 10.42 -11.87
C ARG A 69 6.14 10.23 -12.34
N ARG A 70 7.12 10.42 -11.44
CA ARG A 70 8.54 10.17 -11.73
C ARG A 70 8.84 8.71 -12.04
N LEU A 71 8.10 7.78 -11.49
CA LEU A 71 8.20 6.35 -11.81
C LEU A 71 7.50 5.95 -13.10
N GLY A 72 6.75 6.86 -13.74
CA GLY A 72 6.09 6.60 -15.02
C GLY A 72 4.60 6.25 -14.91
N ILE A 73 3.96 6.51 -13.77
CA ILE A 73 2.49 6.46 -13.67
C ILE A 73 1.90 7.59 -14.49
N GLY A 74 1.09 7.25 -15.49
CA GLY A 74 0.45 8.22 -16.39
C GLY A 74 -0.99 8.57 -16.04
N ARG A 75 -1.63 7.84 -15.12
CA ARG A 75 -3.01 8.05 -14.70
C ARG A 75 -3.23 7.52 -13.28
N PHE A 76 -3.92 8.32 -12.48
CA PHE A 76 -4.32 7.95 -11.12
C PHE A 76 -5.84 7.73 -11.07
N LEU A 77 -6.26 6.60 -10.54
CA LEU A 77 -7.66 6.25 -10.29
C LEU A 77 -7.91 6.38 -8.79
N ILE A 78 -8.41 7.54 -8.35
CA ILE A 78 -8.50 7.87 -6.93
C ILE A 78 -9.94 7.84 -6.44
N VAL A 79 -10.18 7.16 -5.32
CA VAL A 79 -11.44 7.23 -4.56
C VAL A 79 -11.21 8.08 -3.32
N ASP A 80 -11.87 9.23 -3.23
CA ASP A 80 -11.95 10.04 -2.02
C ASP A 80 -13.08 9.53 -1.14
N ASN A 81 -12.75 9.09 0.08
CA ASN A 81 -13.73 8.59 1.06
C ASN A 81 -14.12 9.66 2.08
N GLY A 82 -14.55 10.82 1.60
CA GLY A 82 -15.08 11.90 2.40
C GLY A 82 -14.00 12.71 3.12
N SER A 83 -12.99 13.18 2.38
CA SER A 83 -12.00 14.14 2.90
C SER A 83 -12.61 15.51 3.19
N ASP A 84 -12.10 16.17 4.24
CA ASP A 84 -12.49 17.51 4.70
C ASP A 84 -11.27 18.42 5.00
N ASP A 85 -10.06 18.03 4.56
CA ASP A 85 -8.78 18.71 4.80
C ASP A 85 -8.19 19.40 3.56
N GLY A 86 -8.94 19.48 2.45
CA GLY A 86 -8.47 20.00 1.16
C GLY A 86 -7.86 18.95 0.21
N THR A 87 -7.86 17.66 0.61
CA THR A 87 -7.39 16.57 -0.26
C THR A 87 -8.22 16.45 -1.54
N PHE A 88 -9.55 16.49 -1.42
CA PHE A 88 -10.46 16.37 -2.55
C PHE A 88 -10.26 17.51 -3.57
N GLU A 89 -10.18 18.75 -3.10
CA GLU A 89 -9.99 19.93 -3.94
C GLU A 89 -8.67 19.87 -4.70
N TYR A 90 -7.60 19.47 -4.03
CA TYR A 90 -6.30 19.27 -4.67
C TYR A 90 -6.35 18.21 -5.79
N LEU A 91 -7.00 17.07 -5.53
CA LEU A 91 -7.16 15.99 -6.52
C LEU A 91 -8.05 16.40 -7.70
N ALA A 92 -9.10 17.19 -7.45
CA ALA A 92 -10.00 17.67 -8.50
C ALA A 92 -9.30 18.61 -9.51
N GLU A 93 -8.22 19.26 -9.11
CA GLU A 93 -7.41 20.13 -9.98
C GLU A 93 -6.30 19.36 -10.72
N ALA A 94 -5.90 18.17 -10.25
CA ALA A 94 -4.81 17.40 -10.84
C ALA A 94 -5.19 16.79 -12.20
N PRO A 95 -4.51 17.13 -13.32
CA PRO A 95 -4.98 16.82 -14.68
C PRO A 95 -4.90 15.32 -15.04
N ASP A 96 -4.11 14.55 -14.34
CA ASP A 96 -3.87 13.11 -14.56
C ASP A 96 -4.63 12.22 -13.57
N VAL A 97 -5.53 12.82 -12.75
CA VAL A 97 -6.36 12.11 -11.80
C VAL A 97 -7.75 11.89 -12.36
N ASP A 98 -8.23 10.66 -12.39
CA ASP A 98 -9.64 10.31 -12.44
C ASP A 98 -10.13 10.17 -10.99
N LEU A 99 -11.15 10.94 -10.63
CA LEU A 99 -11.58 11.11 -9.25
C LEU A 99 -13.01 10.63 -9.04
N TRP A 100 -13.19 9.80 -8.03
CA TRP A 100 -14.49 9.39 -7.50
C TRP A 100 -14.61 9.80 -6.05
N ARG A 101 -15.84 10.01 -5.60
CA ARG A 101 -16.17 10.29 -4.21
C ARG A 101 -17.15 9.26 -3.67
N THR A 102 -17.04 8.96 -2.36
CA THR A 102 -18.01 8.10 -1.66
C THR A 102 -17.99 8.38 -0.16
N ASP A 103 -19.19 8.34 0.46
CA ASP A 103 -19.36 8.34 1.90
C ASP A 103 -19.64 6.93 2.46
N ALA A 104 -19.53 5.90 1.60
CA ALA A 104 -19.75 4.52 1.99
C ALA A 104 -18.68 4.03 2.98
N SER A 105 -19.01 2.96 3.72
CA SER A 105 -18.12 2.43 4.74
C SER A 105 -16.86 1.81 4.14
N TYR A 106 -15.71 2.39 4.44
CA TYR A 106 -14.38 1.89 4.09
C TYR A 106 -14.18 0.43 4.52
N ARG A 107 -14.62 0.09 5.74
CA ARG A 107 -14.56 -1.29 6.27
C ARG A 107 -15.39 -2.28 5.44
N LYS A 108 -16.60 -1.90 5.03
CA LYS A 108 -17.47 -2.76 4.22
C LYS A 108 -16.95 -2.92 2.79
N ALA A 109 -16.22 -1.94 2.28
CA ALA A 109 -15.52 -2.00 1.01
C ALA A 109 -14.17 -2.75 1.07
N GLY A 110 -14.00 -3.66 2.03
CA GLY A 110 -12.75 -4.41 2.17
C GLY A 110 -11.53 -3.53 2.43
N PHE A 111 -11.73 -2.45 3.20
CA PHE A 111 -10.71 -1.42 3.42
C PHE A 111 -10.24 -0.78 2.10
N GLY A 112 -11.20 -0.46 1.23
CA GLY A 112 -10.97 0.18 -0.06
C GLY A 112 -10.60 -0.77 -1.21
N ALA A 113 -10.20 -2.01 -0.93
CA ALA A 113 -9.76 -2.95 -1.94
C ALA A 113 -10.85 -3.22 -3.01
N TYR A 114 -12.12 -3.30 -2.62
CA TYR A 114 -13.23 -3.54 -3.55
C TYR A 114 -13.49 -2.37 -4.50
N TRP A 115 -13.27 -1.13 -4.04
CA TRP A 115 -13.35 0.05 -4.91
C TRP A 115 -12.19 0.07 -5.90
N GLN A 116 -10.95 -0.17 -5.43
CA GLN A 116 -9.78 -0.27 -6.31
C GLN A 116 -9.96 -1.37 -7.36
N ASP A 117 -10.37 -2.57 -6.96
CA ASP A 117 -10.59 -3.69 -7.86
C ASP A 117 -11.69 -3.39 -8.89
N GLY A 118 -12.79 -2.77 -8.47
CA GLY A 118 -13.87 -2.35 -9.36
C GLY A 118 -13.42 -1.31 -10.39
N LEU A 119 -12.60 -0.35 -10.03
CA LEU A 119 -12.03 0.61 -10.96
C LEU A 119 -11.04 -0.05 -11.92
N LEU A 120 -10.13 -0.89 -11.40
CA LEU A 120 -9.13 -1.57 -12.23
C LEU A 120 -9.78 -2.53 -13.23
N SER A 121 -10.79 -3.30 -12.82
CA SER A 121 -11.51 -4.21 -13.73
C SER A 121 -12.23 -3.49 -14.86
N LYS A 122 -12.74 -2.29 -14.59
CA LYS A 122 -13.48 -1.49 -15.57
C LYS A 122 -12.56 -0.68 -16.50
N TYR A 123 -11.53 -0.06 -15.94
CA TYR A 123 -10.72 0.93 -16.66
C TYR A 123 -9.33 0.43 -17.08
N ALA A 124 -8.83 -0.64 -16.47
CA ALA A 124 -7.47 -1.12 -16.66
C ALA A 124 -7.35 -2.65 -16.86
N PRO A 125 -8.25 -3.31 -17.65
CA PRO A 125 -8.12 -4.74 -17.87
C PRO A 125 -6.88 -5.07 -18.72
N ASN A 126 -6.31 -6.26 -18.49
CA ASN A 126 -5.20 -6.84 -19.26
C ASN A 126 -3.97 -5.93 -19.37
N ARG A 127 -3.55 -5.32 -18.24
CA ARG A 127 -2.35 -4.48 -18.18
C ARG A 127 -1.68 -4.52 -16.81
N TRP A 128 -0.45 -4.03 -16.76
CA TRP A 128 0.20 -3.75 -15.50
C TRP A 128 -0.48 -2.58 -14.81
N VAL A 129 -0.78 -2.75 -13.54
CA VAL A 129 -1.41 -1.74 -12.68
C VAL A 129 -0.65 -1.64 -11.37
N MET A 130 -0.74 -0.48 -10.76
CA MET A 130 -0.22 -0.26 -9.42
C MET A 130 -1.36 0.09 -8.47
N TYR A 131 -1.22 -0.29 -7.21
CA TYR A 131 -2.08 0.18 -6.12
C TYR A 131 -1.23 0.40 -4.86
N ALA A 132 -1.48 1.48 -4.14
CA ALA A 132 -0.75 1.86 -2.94
C ALA A 132 -1.61 2.78 -2.05
N ASP A 133 -1.31 2.79 -0.76
CA ASP A 133 -1.82 3.81 0.15
C ASP A 133 -0.96 5.08 0.01
N VAL A 134 -1.51 6.26 0.36
CA VAL A 134 -0.85 7.56 0.08
C VAL A 134 0.44 7.76 0.86
N ASP A 135 0.62 7.06 1.96
CA ASP A 135 1.84 7.07 2.78
C ASP A 135 2.88 6.00 2.38
N GLU A 136 2.69 5.33 1.23
CA GLU A 136 3.55 4.27 0.71
C GLU A 136 4.28 4.71 -0.57
N PHE A 137 5.60 4.66 -0.54
CA PHE A 137 6.48 5.12 -1.63
C PHE A 137 7.34 3.94 -2.12
N LEU A 138 7.06 3.44 -3.33
CA LEU A 138 7.81 2.33 -3.92
C LEU A 138 9.24 2.76 -4.26
N VAL A 139 10.22 1.98 -3.76
CA VAL A 139 11.63 2.11 -4.12
C VAL A 139 12.17 0.76 -4.61
N PHE A 140 13.02 0.80 -5.62
CA PHE A 140 13.72 -0.37 -6.19
C PHE A 140 15.03 0.09 -6.86
N CYS A 141 16.00 -0.80 -7.04
CA CYS A 141 17.22 -0.45 -7.79
C CYS A 141 16.86 -0.11 -9.24
N GLY A 142 17.49 0.91 -9.81
CA GLY A 142 17.20 1.37 -11.16
C GLY A 142 15.88 2.13 -11.31
N MET A 143 15.30 2.65 -10.20
CA MET A 143 14.03 3.38 -10.24
C MET A 143 14.06 4.63 -11.16
N GLU A 144 15.23 5.17 -11.46
CA GLU A 144 15.43 6.24 -12.43
C GLU A 144 15.06 5.84 -13.87
N LYS A 145 15.01 4.53 -14.15
CA LYS A 145 14.58 3.97 -15.44
C LYS A 145 13.04 3.83 -15.52
N GLY A 146 12.35 4.05 -14.41
CA GLY A 146 10.90 3.96 -14.30
C GLY A 146 10.36 2.52 -14.20
N LEU A 147 9.03 2.43 -13.98
CA LEU A 147 8.31 1.15 -13.83
C LEU A 147 8.35 0.26 -15.09
N GLY A 148 8.48 0.85 -16.29
CA GLY A 148 8.58 0.07 -17.53
C GLY A 148 9.73 -0.92 -17.50
N SER A 149 10.93 -0.47 -17.11
CA SER A 149 12.11 -1.35 -16.98
C SER A 149 11.95 -2.40 -15.90
N LEU A 150 11.32 -2.05 -14.77
CA LEU A 150 11.00 -3.02 -13.71
C LEU A 150 10.04 -4.10 -14.22
N ILE A 151 8.99 -3.72 -14.94
CA ILE A 151 8.00 -4.62 -15.53
C ILE A 151 8.67 -5.58 -16.53
N GLU A 152 9.54 -5.07 -17.41
CA GLU A 152 10.29 -5.92 -18.33
C GLU A 152 11.15 -6.94 -17.60
N SER A 153 11.82 -6.55 -16.52
CA SER A 153 12.63 -7.47 -15.71
C SER A 153 11.78 -8.51 -14.97
N LEU A 154 10.60 -8.13 -14.45
CA LEU A 154 9.64 -9.06 -13.88
C LEU A 154 9.14 -10.07 -14.94
N ALA A 155 8.75 -9.58 -16.12
CA ALA A 155 8.24 -10.40 -17.21
C ALA A 155 9.29 -11.41 -17.71
N ARG A 156 10.57 -11.01 -17.87
CA ARG A 156 11.67 -11.93 -18.23
C ARG A 156 11.85 -13.05 -17.20
N ARG A 157 11.50 -12.83 -15.96
CA ARG A 157 11.53 -13.83 -14.88
C ARG A 157 10.23 -14.65 -14.76
N GLY A 158 9.26 -14.42 -15.66
CA GLY A 158 7.94 -15.05 -15.59
C GLY A 158 7.10 -14.59 -14.39
N LEU A 159 7.40 -13.42 -13.82
CA LEU A 159 6.67 -12.86 -12.68
C LEU A 159 5.58 -11.91 -13.18
N SER A 160 4.37 -12.07 -12.70
CA SER A 160 3.22 -11.20 -12.99
C SER A 160 2.92 -10.20 -11.89
N ARG A 161 3.78 -10.11 -10.86
CA ARG A 161 3.64 -9.16 -9.74
C ARG A 161 4.98 -8.90 -9.07
N LEU A 162 5.10 -7.73 -8.47
CA LEU A 162 6.24 -7.32 -7.65
C LEU A 162 5.97 -7.63 -6.18
N PHE A 163 6.85 -8.37 -5.53
CA PHE A 163 6.88 -8.46 -4.07
C PHE A 163 7.68 -7.30 -3.50
N ALA A 164 7.00 -6.38 -2.81
CA ALA A 164 7.58 -5.18 -2.20
C ALA A 164 6.96 -4.93 -0.81
N PRO A 165 7.46 -5.64 0.23
CA PRO A 165 6.96 -5.46 1.59
C PRO A 165 7.09 -4.01 2.07
N LEU A 166 6.19 -3.62 2.98
CA LEU A 166 6.28 -2.35 3.70
C LEU A 166 7.58 -2.29 4.51
N LEU A 167 8.21 -1.13 4.51
CA LEU A 167 9.28 -0.78 5.42
C LEU A 167 8.91 0.55 6.08
N ASP A 168 8.49 0.48 7.32
CA ASP A 168 8.11 1.68 8.07
C ASP A 168 9.33 2.58 8.28
N VAL A 169 9.20 3.85 7.88
CA VAL A 169 10.27 4.85 8.01
C VAL A 169 9.86 5.97 8.96
N TYR A 170 10.85 6.55 9.61
CA TYR A 170 10.67 7.59 10.60
C TYR A 170 11.84 8.59 10.61
N SER A 171 11.66 9.68 11.33
CA SER A 171 12.68 10.71 11.59
C SER A 171 13.44 10.43 12.88
N GLN A 172 14.57 11.09 13.06
CA GLN A 172 15.28 11.16 14.36
C GLN A 172 14.53 12.03 15.38
N THR A 173 13.71 12.96 14.89
CA THR A 173 12.89 13.82 15.76
C THR A 173 11.64 13.09 16.25
N SER A 174 10.96 13.65 17.24
CA SER A 174 9.69 13.13 17.70
C SER A 174 8.63 13.14 16.58
N ILE A 175 7.66 12.23 16.66
CA ILE A 175 6.59 12.11 15.66
C ILE A 175 5.86 13.46 15.48
N ASP A 176 5.52 14.14 16.57
CA ASP A 176 4.78 15.41 16.54
C ASP A 176 5.54 16.54 15.85
N ARG A 177 6.88 16.47 15.85
CA ARG A 177 7.75 17.45 15.19
C ARG A 177 8.21 17.03 13.80
N THR A 178 7.85 15.82 13.37
CA THR A 178 8.18 15.31 12.04
C THR A 178 7.18 15.86 11.02
N VAL A 179 7.44 17.06 10.54
CA VAL A 179 6.61 17.79 9.57
C VAL A 179 7.15 17.59 8.17
N ILE A 180 6.26 17.26 7.23
CA ILE A 180 6.57 17.25 5.79
C ILE A 180 6.22 18.63 5.25
N GLY A 181 7.21 19.35 4.77
CA GLY A 181 7.03 20.67 4.16
C GLY A 181 6.43 20.60 2.75
N PRO A 182 5.94 21.73 2.23
CA PRO A 182 5.53 21.83 0.83
C PRO A 182 6.66 21.37 -0.10
N GLU A 183 6.31 20.62 -1.14
CA GLU A 183 7.24 20.09 -2.15
C GLU A 183 8.33 19.12 -1.61
N GLN A 184 8.38 18.89 -0.30
CA GLN A 184 9.36 18.00 0.33
C GLN A 184 8.94 16.54 0.17
N HIS A 185 9.86 15.69 -0.28
CA HIS A 185 9.59 14.26 -0.34
C HIS A 185 9.66 13.63 1.07
N PRO A 186 8.68 12.82 1.49
CA PRO A 186 8.66 12.24 2.84
C PRO A 186 9.92 11.45 3.22
N LEU A 187 10.58 10.80 2.26
CA LEU A 187 11.83 10.05 2.49
C LEU A 187 13.07 10.95 2.71
N GLU A 188 12.97 12.26 2.52
CA GLU A 188 14.01 13.21 2.91
C GLU A 188 13.96 13.50 4.41
N VAL A 189 12.77 13.38 5.01
CA VAL A 189 12.52 13.60 6.43
C VAL A 189 12.54 12.30 7.21
N CYS A 190 11.73 11.33 6.75
CA CYS A 190 11.61 9.99 7.33
C CYS A 190 12.57 9.05 6.62
N ARG A 191 13.85 9.10 6.97
CA ARG A 191 14.89 8.31 6.31
C ARG A 191 15.48 7.19 7.17
N TRP A 192 14.95 7.00 8.37
CA TRP A 192 15.41 5.97 9.29
C TRP A 192 14.42 4.82 9.36
N PHE A 193 14.93 3.60 9.51
CA PHE A 193 14.14 2.38 9.66
C PHE A 193 14.82 1.42 10.64
N ASP A 194 14.09 0.43 11.14
CA ASP A 194 14.66 -0.63 11.97
C ASP A 194 15.53 -1.55 11.13
N ALA A 195 16.83 -1.68 11.47
CA ALA A 195 17.80 -2.46 10.70
C ALA A 195 17.56 -3.96 10.77
N ASP A 196 16.74 -4.43 11.69
CA ASP A 196 16.47 -5.84 11.94
C ASP A 196 15.01 -6.07 12.37
N GLY A 197 14.69 -7.32 12.72
CA GLY A 197 13.42 -7.67 13.35
C GLY A 197 12.30 -8.04 12.39
N GLU A 198 12.51 -8.04 11.07
CA GLU A 198 11.56 -8.62 10.13
C GLU A 198 11.66 -10.16 10.13
N ARG A 199 10.50 -10.82 10.09
CA ARG A 199 10.38 -12.27 9.92
C ARG A 199 9.56 -12.58 8.69
N TYR A 200 10.06 -13.50 7.90
CA TYR A 200 9.44 -14.02 6.68
C TYR A 200 8.96 -15.43 6.95
N GLU A 201 7.69 -15.68 6.74
CA GLU A 201 7.05 -16.98 6.98
C GLU A 201 6.17 -17.36 5.80
N ASP A 202 6.07 -18.66 5.51
CA ASP A 202 5.13 -19.14 4.50
C ASP A 202 3.69 -18.90 4.99
N GLY A 203 2.97 -18.05 4.28
CA GLY A 203 1.57 -17.74 4.53
C GLY A 203 0.63 -18.46 3.56
N LEU A 204 -0.66 -18.45 3.87
CA LEU A 204 -1.69 -19.06 3.02
C LEU A 204 -1.80 -18.42 1.63
N ARG A 205 -1.51 -17.11 1.53
CA ARG A 205 -1.64 -16.30 0.29
C ARG A 205 -0.30 -15.90 -0.34
N GLY A 206 0.80 -16.39 0.19
CA GLY A 206 2.15 -16.01 -0.17
C GLY A 206 3.01 -15.82 1.07
N VAL A 207 4.15 -15.14 0.92
CA VAL A 207 5.04 -14.86 2.05
C VAL A 207 4.39 -13.81 2.96
N SER A 208 4.26 -14.13 4.25
CA SER A 208 3.89 -13.20 5.31
C SER A 208 5.15 -12.53 5.86
N VAL A 209 5.12 -11.24 6.07
CA VAL A 209 6.23 -10.47 6.67
C VAL A 209 5.73 -9.73 7.89
N LYS A 210 6.39 -9.96 9.02
CA LYS A 210 6.04 -9.37 10.30
C LYS A 210 7.27 -8.72 10.94
N GLY A 211 7.09 -7.66 11.70
CA GLY A 211 8.21 -7.07 12.44
C GLY A 211 8.33 -5.56 12.29
N GLY A 212 9.57 -5.06 12.25
CA GLY A 212 9.89 -3.65 12.13
C GLY A 212 9.43 -2.81 13.33
N VAL A 213 9.43 -1.50 13.15
CA VAL A 213 9.13 -0.51 14.19
C VAL A 213 7.75 -0.69 14.82
N ARG A 214 6.73 -1.08 14.04
CA ARG A 214 5.39 -1.31 14.60
C ARG A 214 5.41 -2.42 15.63
N ARG A 215 6.04 -3.55 15.31
CA ARG A 215 6.18 -4.65 16.28
C ARG A 215 7.00 -4.20 17.49
N ARG A 216 8.12 -3.55 17.29
CA ARG A 216 9.02 -3.13 18.38
C ARG A 216 8.35 -2.20 19.38
N LEU A 217 7.55 -1.26 18.92
CA LEU A 217 7.01 -0.19 19.75
C LEU A 217 5.57 -0.43 20.23
N PHE A 218 4.76 -1.13 19.45
CA PHE A 218 3.31 -1.13 19.66
C PHE A 218 2.70 -2.53 19.83
N PHE A 219 3.44 -3.60 19.51
CA PHE A 219 2.91 -4.96 19.59
C PHE A 219 3.86 -5.88 20.36
N GLU A 220 3.29 -6.73 21.25
CA GLU A 220 4.07 -7.60 22.12
C GLU A 220 4.84 -8.67 21.35
N ASP A 221 4.23 -9.23 20.30
CA ASP A 221 4.80 -10.31 19.49
C ASP A 221 4.60 -10.11 17.98
N HIS A 222 5.27 -10.97 17.17
CA HIS A 222 5.16 -10.92 15.72
C HIS A 222 3.77 -11.33 15.21
N GLY A 223 3.09 -12.27 15.88
CA GLY A 223 1.78 -12.76 15.48
C GLY A 223 0.69 -11.69 15.57
N SER A 224 0.77 -10.82 16.56
CA SER A 224 -0.17 -9.72 16.79
C SER A 224 0.15 -8.46 15.95
N SER A 225 1.40 -8.33 15.44
CA SER A 225 1.81 -7.17 14.66
C SER A 225 1.14 -7.14 13.27
N PRO A 226 0.99 -5.95 12.66
CA PRO A 226 0.45 -5.81 11.31
C PRO A 226 1.24 -6.57 10.25
N GLU A 227 0.55 -6.98 9.17
CA GLU A 227 1.16 -7.57 7.99
C GLU A 227 1.96 -6.51 7.21
N LEU A 228 3.18 -6.85 6.83
CA LEU A 228 4.04 -5.99 6.03
C LEU A 228 4.14 -6.43 4.56
N ALA A 229 3.81 -7.70 4.24
CA ALA A 229 3.86 -8.18 2.86
C ALA A 229 2.89 -7.40 1.98
N LYS A 230 3.39 -6.95 0.80
CA LYS A 230 2.58 -6.28 -0.24
C LYS A 230 3.05 -6.64 -1.64
N TYR A 231 2.12 -6.57 -2.59
CA TYR A 231 2.35 -6.79 -4.02
C TYR A 231 1.78 -5.60 -4.82
N PRO A 232 2.37 -4.41 -4.73
CA PRO A 232 1.76 -3.17 -5.20
C PRO A 232 1.68 -3.02 -6.72
N LEU A 233 2.48 -3.78 -7.48
CA LEU A 233 2.53 -3.75 -8.93
C LEU A 233 2.20 -5.14 -9.47
N VAL A 234 1.13 -5.27 -10.25
CA VAL A 234 0.62 -6.56 -10.74
C VAL A 234 0.18 -6.46 -12.20
N PHE A 235 0.29 -7.56 -12.95
CA PHE A 235 -0.43 -7.70 -14.22
C PHE A 235 -1.88 -8.09 -13.90
N TYR A 236 -2.80 -7.18 -14.17
CA TYR A 236 -4.21 -7.29 -13.83
C TYR A 236 -5.00 -7.83 -15.02
N ASP A 237 -5.40 -9.07 -14.94
CA ASP A 237 -6.18 -9.81 -15.94
C ASP A 237 -7.53 -10.30 -15.36
N ASP A 238 -8.23 -11.11 -16.14
CA ASP A 238 -9.51 -11.68 -15.71
C ASP A 238 -9.39 -12.67 -14.55
N GLU A 239 -8.18 -13.17 -14.28
CA GLU A 239 -7.89 -14.09 -13.19
C GLU A 239 -7.33 -13.37 -11.94
N THR A 240 -7.15 -12.05 -11.98
CA THR A 240 -6.57 -11.26 -10.89
C THR A 240 -7.61 -10.36 -10.24
N ALA A 241 -7.73 -10.39 -8.90
CA ALA A 241 -8.59 -9.49 -8.13
C ALA A 241 -7.87 -8.94 -6.91
N LEU A 242 -8.18 -7.69 -6.52
CA LEU A 242 -7.74 -7.09 -5.27
C LEU A 242 -8.77 -7.36 -4.19
N VAL A 243 -8.50 -8.32 -3.32
CA VAL A 243 -9.40 -8.68 -2.21
C VAL A 243 -8.96 -8.10 -0.87
N THR A 244 -7.71 -7.68 -0.79
CA THR A 244 -7.11 -6.91 0.30
C THR A 244 -6.09 -5.94 -0.26
N SER A 245 -5.72 -4.92 0.50
CA SER A 245 -4.63 -4.00 0.13
C SER A 245 -3.24 -4.65 0.14
N HIS A 246 -3.10 -5.89 0.62
CA HIS A 246 -1.83 -6.60 0.77
C HIS A 246 -1.63 -7.69 -0.29
N PHE A 247 -2.65 -8.49 -0.56
CA PHE A 247 -2.55 -9.70 -1.38
C PHE A 247 -3.57 -9.68 -2.52
N PRO A 248 -3.13 -9.64 -3.79
CA PRO A 248 -4.01 -9.92 -4.91
C PRO A 248 -4.31 -11.42 -4.98
N GLU A 249 -5.49 -11.79 -5.43
CA GLU A 249 -5.86 -13.18 -5.72
C GLU A 249 -5.72 -13.47 -7.23
N PRO A 250 -5.48 -14.74 -7.62
CA PRO A 250 -5.17 -15.85 -6.75
C PRO A 250 -3.81 -15.69 -6.07
N GLY A 251 -3.78 -16.04 -4.79
CA GLY A 251 -2.51 -16.14 -4.05
C GLY A 251 -1.68 -17.28 -4.65
N ARG A 252 -0.58 -16.95 -5.36
CA ARG A 252 0.33 -17.95 -5.91
C ARG A 252 1.53 -18.11 -4.99
N LYS A 253 1.83 -19.34 -4.57
CA LYS A 253 2.94 -19.65 -3.65
C LYS A 253 4.34 -19.30 -4.17
N ASN A 254 4.53 -19.03 -5.47
CA ASN A 254 5.85 -18.90 -6.11
C ASN A 254 6.22 -17.48 -6.52
N PHE A 255 5.68 -16.44 -5.87
CA PHE A 255 6.09 -15.06 -6.16
C PHE A 255 7.29 -14.61 -5.34
N GLY A 256 8.33 -15.41 -5.34
CA GLY A 256 9.63 -15.08 -4.77
C GLY A 256 9.58 -14.66 -3.28
N ALA A 257 10.24 -15.41 -2.43
CA ALA A 257 10.47 -15.02 -1.04
C ALA A 257 11.40 -13.80 -0.90
N ILE A 258 11.88 -13.27 -2.02
CA ILE A 258 12.89 -12.22 -2.06
C ILE A 258 12.27 -10.94 -2.59
N PRO A 259 12.24 -9.87 -1.80
CA PRO A 259 11.76 -8.57 -2.27
C PRO A 259 12.67 -8.00 -3.36
N HIS A 260 12.09 -7.51 -4.46
CA HIS A 260 12.78 -6.74 -5.50
C HIS A 260 12.46 -5.24 -5.43
N GLY A 261 11.68 -4.85 -4.45
CA GLY A 261 11.34 -3.48 -4.10
C GLY A 261 10.89 -3.40 -2.66
N ARG A 262 10.75 -2.19 -2.16
CA ARG A 262 10.15 -1.90 -0.84
C ARG A 262 9.14 -0.77 -0.98
N LEU A 263 8.03 -0.86 -0.26
CA LEU A 263 7.16 0.27 -0.03
C LEU A 263 7.61 0.97 1.25
N MET A 264 8.29 2.11 1.08
CA MET A 264 8.71 2.95 2.19
C MET A 264 7.46 3.63 2.77
N HIS A 265 7.12 3.28 4.02
CA HIS A 265 5.85 3.66 4.63
C HIS A 265 6.06 4.80 5.63
N ALA A 266 5.73 6.03 5.19
CA ALA A 266 5.95 7.27 5.95
C ALA A 266 4.76 7.59 6.87
N LYS A 267 4.44 6.68 7.80
CA LYS A 267 3.30 6.77 8.72
C LYS A 267 3.57 7.64 9.95
N PHE A 268 4.81 7.66 10.42
CA PHE A 268 5.20 8.29 11.69
C PHE A 268 5.56 9.77 11.52
N ILE A 269 4.58 10.58 11.13
CA ILE A 269 4.70 12.02 10.90
C ILE A 269 3.68 12.79 11.76
N SER A 270 3.80 14.10 11.81
CA SER A 270 3.06 14.98 12.72
C SER A 270 1.53 14.87 12.67
N ASN A 271 0.95 14.38 11.59
CA ASN A 271 -0.49 14.16 11.46
C ASN A 271 -0.98 12.80 12.03
N LEU A 272 -0.07 11.96 12.59
CA LEU A 272 -0.44 10.63 13.10
C LEU A 272 -1.51 10.71 14.19
N ASN A 273 -1.43 11.68 15.12
CA ASN A 273 -2.41 11.83 16.18
C ASN A 273 -3.82 12.12 15.62
N SER A 274 -3.94 12.99 14.62
CA SER A 274 -5.22 13.25 13.94
C SER A 274 -5.77 12.00 13.23
N LYS A 275 -4.88 11.19 12.60
CA LYS A 275 -5.26 9.90 12.01
C LYS A 275 -5.74 8.90 13.07
N ILE A 276 -5.08 8.84 14.23
CA ILE A 276 -5.50 8.00 15.38
C ILE A 276 -6.90 8.41 15.84
N GLU A 277 -7.14 9.68 16.11
CA GLU A 277 -8.44 10.20 16.55
C GLU A 277 -9.56 9.88 15.55
N LEU A 278 -9.32 10.11 14.26
CA LEU A 278 -10.26 9.78 13.19
C LEU A 278 -10.55 8.28 13.14
N ALA A 279 -9.52 7.43 13.18
CA ALA A 279 -9.66 5.99 13.12
C ALA A 279 -10.45 5.42 14.31
N LEU A 280 -10.21 5.95 15.52
CA LEU A 280 -10.91 5.52 16.73
C LEU A 280 -12.37 6.00 16.75
N ARG A 281 -12.62 7.26 16.31
CA ARG A 281 -13.96 7.80 16.22
C ARG A 281 -14.82 7.05 15.22
N THR A 282 -14.26 6.64 14.08
CA THR A 282 -15.03 6.03 12.99
C THR A 282 -15.12 4.51 13.08
N GLY A 283 -14.15 3.83 13.73
CA GLY A 283 -14.10 2.37 13.83
C GLY A 283 -13.98 1.65 12.47
N GLN A 284 -13.53 2.33 11.42
CA GLN A 284 -13.55 1.81 10.05
C GLN A 284 -12.34 0.92 9.71
N HIS A 285 -11.31 0.87 10.56
CA HIS A 285 -10.10 0.08 10.33
C HIS A 285 -10.21 -1.34 10.89
N TRP A 286 -9.23 -2.19 10.54
CA TRP A 286 -9.20 -3.61 10.87
C TRP A 286 -9.30 -3.86 12.39
N LYS A 287 -10.09 -4.88 12.78
CA LYS A 287 -10.37 -5.22 14.18
C LYS A 287 -10.78 -4.00 15.04
N ASP A 288 -11.71 -3.20 14.51
CA ASP A 288 -12.20 -1.99 15.16
C ASP A 288 -11.06 -1.00 15.52
N SER A 289 -10.16 -0.77 14.57
CA SER A 289 -9.00 0.12 14.73
C SER A 289 -8.02 -0.34 15.82
N LEU A 290 -7.79 -1.65 15.98
CA LEU A 290 -6.88 -2.20 17.00
C LEU A 290 -5.48 -1.58 16.91
N GLU A 291 -4.93 -1.43 15.71
CA GLU A 291 -3.61 -0.84 15.50
C GLU A 291 -3.55 0.59 16.05
N TYR A 292 -4.56 1.40 15.77
CA TYR A 292 -4.63 2.79 16.25
C TYR A 292 -4.84 2.89 17.76
N ARG A 293 -5.55 1.92 18.38
CA ARG A 293 -5.61 1.83 19.84
C ARG A 293 -4.24 1.56 20.47
N GLN A 294 -3.43 0.68 19.87
CA GLN A 294 -2.07 0.43 20.33
C GLN A 294 -1.19 1.67 20.21
N TYR A 295 -1.29 2.41 19.09
CA TYR A 295 -0.59 3.68 18.94
C TYR A 295 -0.98 4.68 20.02
N GLN A 296 -2.29 4.91 20.23
CA GLN A 296 -2.78 5.82 21.28
C GLN A 296 -2.25 5.42 22.65
N ASN A 297 -2.32 4.13 23.02
CA ASN A 297 -1.86 3.62 24.31
C ASN A 297 -0.36 3.86 24.55
N THR A 298 0.46 3.80 23.50
CA THR A 298 1.91 4.02 23.62
C THR A 298 2.23 5.51 23.61
N LEU A 299 1.72 6.26 22.62
CA LEU A 299 2.05 7.67 22.45
C LEU A 299 1.52 8.58 23.57
N SER A 300 0.44 8.18 24.25
CA SER A 300 -0.09 8.94 25.39
C SER A 300 0.79 8.88 26.65
N LYS A 301 1.75 7.97 26.72
CA LYS A 301 2.60 7.78 27.89
C LYS A 301 3.86 8.61 27.90
N GLU A 302 4.27 9.10 26.75
CA GLU A 302 5.56 9.81 26.58
C GLU A 302 5.39 11.02 25.66
N GLN A 303 5.77 12.18 26.16
CA GLN A 303 5.88 13.39 25.36
C GLN A 303 7.13 13.32 24.46
N ASP A 304 7.09 13.93 23.27
CA ASP A 304 8.20 13.96 22.33
C ASP A 304 8.69 12.54 21.91
N PHE A 305 7.76 11.59 21.80
CA PHE A 305 8.07 10.21 21.44
C PHE A 305 8.75 10.10 20.07
N THR A 306 9.89 9.41 20.00
CA THR A 306 10.60 9.14 18.76
C THR A 306 10.78 7.63 18.54
N PRO A 307 10.53 7.12 17.32
CA PRO A 307 10.86 5.74 16.96
C PRO A 307 12.37 5.48 16.84
N TYR A 308 13.19 6.53 16.70
CA TYR A 308 14.63 6.42 16.50
C TYR A 308 15.35 5.82 17.71
N TYR A 309 16.32 4.91 17.46
CA TYR A 309 17.12 4.24 18.48
C TYR A 309 18.47 3.76 17.92
N GLY A 310 19.32 3.15 18.75
CA GLY A 310 20.67 2.70 18.37
C GLY A 310 20.72 1.60 17.30
N GLY A 311 19.63 0.91 17.02
CA GLY A 311 19.50 -0.10 15.95
C GLY A 311 18.82 0.45 14.67
N SER A 312 18.62 1.76 14.57
CA SER A 312 18.09 2.38 13.36
C SER A 312 19.16 2.47 12.28
N ALA A 313 18.79 2.12 11.04
CA ALA A 313 19.62 2.32 9.84
C ALA A 313 19.06 3.47 8.99
N GLU A 314 19.94 4.13 8.24
CA GLU A 314 19.58 5.25 7.38
C GLU A 314 19.35 4.78 5.95
N TYR A 315 18.21 5.18 5.37
CA TYR A 315 17.95 5.07 3.94
C TYR A 315 18.66 6.18 3.17
N THR A 316 19.63 5.82 2.36
CA THR A 316 20.40 6.75 1.50
C THR A 316 20.18 6.49 0.01
N GLY A 317 19.16 5.68 -0.33
CA GLY A 317 18.79 5.26 -1.67
C GLY A 317 18.59 3.74 -1.76
N PRO A 318 18.04 3.23 -2.87
CA PRO A 318 17.69 1.81 -3.01
C PRO A 318 18.85 0.85 -2.71
N HIS A 319 20.08 1.17 -3.11
CA HIS A 319 21.24 0.33 -2.85
C HIS A 319 21.59 0.18 -1.36
N SER A 320 21.22 1.13 -0.51
CA SER A 320 21.38 0.98 0.95
C SER A 320 20.51 -0.14 1.50
N LEU A 321 19.31 -0.38 0.92
CA LEU A 321 18.44 -1.49 1.29
C LEU A 321 18.96 -2.84 0.79
N VAL A 322 19.62 -2.87 -0.38
CA VAL A 322 20.31 -4.08 -0.87
C VAL A 322 21.46 -4.44 0.06
N SER A 323 22.29 -3.46 0.42
CA SER A 323 23.44 -3.65 1.32
C SER A 323 23.00 -4.10 2.72
N ALA A 324 21.84 -3.65 3.19
CA ALA A 324 21.27 -4.05 4.46
C ALA A 324 20.44 -5.37 4.40
N GLY A 325 20.34 -6.00 3.22
CA GLY A 325 19.63 -7.28 3.04
C GLY A 325 18.11 -7.19 3.00
N PHE A 326 17.53 -5.99 2.82
CA PHE A 326 16.08 -5.79 2.78
C PHE A 326 15.45 -6.06 1.41
N MET A 327 16.21 -5.98 0.33
CA MET A 327 15.76 -6.34 -1.02
C MET A 327 16.94 -6.78 -1.88
N GLN A 328 16.65 -7.39 -3.04
CA GLN A 328 17.63 -7.69 -4.09
C GLN A 328 17.49 -6.72 -5.25
N ASP A 329 18.63 -6.41 -5.89
CA ASP A 329 18.64 -5.70 -7.15
C ASP A 329 18.14 -6.62 -8.27
N ILE A 330 16.98 -6.26 -8.85
CA ILE A 330 16.36 -7.06 -9.92
C ILE A 330 17.17 -7.04 -11.22
N PHE A 331 18.06 -6.09 -11.38
CA PHE A 331 18.89 -5.92 -12.58
C PHE A 331 20.28 -6.58 -12.44
N SER A 332 20.68 -7.05 -11.25
CA SER A 332 22.04 -7.55 -10.98
C SER A 332 22.46 -8.79 -11.78
N ASN A 333 21.53 -9.50 -12.43
CA ASN A 333 21.78 -10.71 -13.21
C ASN A 333 21.46 -10.51 -14.71
N GLU A 334 21.42 -9.28 -15.21
CA GLU A 334 21.07 -8.94 -16.60
C GLU A 334 22.32 -8.62 -17.48
N THR A 335 23.54 -9.02 -17.02
CA THR A 335 24.79 -8.92 -17.80
C THR A 335 25.12 -10.22 -18.54
#